data_89c9fda077c1891c0e553b8244efcf3c
#
_entry.id   89c9fda077c1891c0e553b8244efcf3c
#
_cell.length_a   1.000
_cell.length_b   1.000
_cell.length_c   1.000
_cell.angle_alpha   90.00
_cell.angle_beta   90.00
_cell.angle_gamma   90.00
#
_symmetry.space_group_name_H-M   'P 1'
#
loop_
_entity.id
_entity.type
_entity.pdbx_description
1 polymer ?
#
loop_
_entity_poly.entity_id
_entity_poly.type
_entity_poly.pdbx_seq_one_letter_code
_entity_poly.pdbx_strand_id
1 'polypeptide(L)'
;YLAGAPRDIKGFYNLKKKLGCYLIEDACHAFGSNYFVGNKNYKIGSCKHSDICTFSFHPLKSITTGEGGAITLNSKKLYDKIILLRSHGIVKSKKYWKYDVMEPGYNLRLSEINAALGLSQIKQLNKFINHRRYIFKTYHKKLNSFRDIISIISPEKNTSSANHLVLAKIDFKNLKINKDEFITHLYKKKIILHYHYIPIFMFKYYKKIKGDFKESKKYFNNTISLTIYYKMKKSEIDKVINEIKKT
;
A
#
# COMPACT_ATOMS: atom_id res chain seq x y z
N TYR A 1 -0.88 -3.49 -4.33
CA TYR A 1 -1.09 -4.26 -3.09
C TYR A 1 -1.68 -3.38 -2.00
N LEU A 2 -3.01 -3.10 -2.12
CA LEU A 2 -3.73 -2.29 -1.15
C LEU A 2 -3.55 -2.82 0.29
N ALA A 3 -3.40 -1.91 1.25
CA ALA A 3 -3.17 -2.20 2.66
C ALA A 3 -1.89 -2.99 2.98
N GLY A 4 -1.03 -3.24 2.00
CA GLY A 4 0.17 -4.05 2.14
C GLY A 4 -0.08 -5.56 2.00
N ALA A 5 -1.23 -5.95 1.50
CA ALA A 5 -1.63 -7.35 1.34
C ALA A 5 -1.46 -7.80 -0.12
N PRO A 6 -0.45 -8.62 -0.44
CA PRO A 6 -0.34 -9.27 -1.74
C PRO A 6 -1.56 -10.17 -1.99
N ARG A 7 -2.02 -10.22 -3.25
CA ARG A 7 -3.17 -11.04 -3.64
C ARG A 7 -2.91 -11.70 -4.98
N ASP A 8 -3.25 -12.98 -5.08
CA ASP A 8 -3.25 -13.82 -6.27
C ASP A 8 -2.03 -13.63 -7.21
N ILE A 9 -0.84 -13.54 -6.64
CA ILE A 9 0.39 -13.30 -7.41
C ILE A 9 0.58 -14.34 -8.50
N LYS A 10 0.26 -15.62 -8.19
CA LYS A 10 0.39 -16.71 -9.15
C LYS A 10 -0.59 -16.59 -10.32
N GLY A 11 -1.84 -16.18 -10.05
CA GLY A 11 -2.86 -15.95 -11.08
C GLY A 11 -2.44 -14.82 -12.02
N PHE A 12 -2.00 -13.68 -11.50
CA PHE A 12 -1.48 -12.57 -12.31
C PHE A 12 -0.23 -12.95 -13.10
N TYR A 13 0.69 -13.73 -12.52
CA TYR A 13 1.86 -14.22 -13.24
C TYR A 13 1.49 -15.17 -14.40
N ASN A 14 0.51 -16.05 -14.21
CA ASN A 14 0.03 -16.91 -15.26
C ASN A 14 -0.68 -16.11 -16.37
N LEU A 15 -1.49 -15.12 -15.97
CA LEU A 15 -2.14 -14.20 -16.91
C LEU A 15 -1.13 -13.42 -17.74
N LYS A 16 -0.09 -12.87 -17.11
CA LYS A 16 1.04 -12.22 -17.78
C LYS A 16 1.63 -13.12 -18.88
N LYS A 17 1.91 -14.39 -18.55
CA LYS A 17 2.48 -15.34 -19.51
C LYS A 17 1.53 -15.59 -20.68
N LYS A 18 0.24 -15.77 -20.38
CA LYS A 18 -0.79 -16.00 -21.41
C LYS A 18 -0.93 -14.82 -22.37
N LEU A 19 -0.85 -13.59 -21.86
CA LEU A 19 -1.03 -12.37 -22.65
C LEU A 19 0.26 -11.83 -23.26
N GLY A 20 1.43 -12.34 -22.87
CA GLY A 20 2.73 -11.82 -23.34
C GLY A 20 3.01 -10.39 -22.90
N CYS A 21 2.39 -9.90 -21.80
CA CYS A 21 2.51 -8.52 -21.34
C CYS A 21 3.49 -8.36 -20.17
N TYR A 22 3.88 -7.12 -19.88
CA TYR A 22 4.59 -6.80 -18.65
C TYR A 22 3.64 -6.76 -17.46
N LEU A 23 4.13 -7.24 -16.31
CA LEU A 23 3.44 -7.16 -15.03
C LEU A 23 4.19 -6.19 -14.10
N ILE A 24 3.54 -5.10 -13.76
CA ILE A 24 4.06 -4.08 -12.82
C ILE A 24 3.28 -4.20 -11.51
N GLU A 25 4.00 -4.42 -10.43
CA GLU A 25 3.45 -4.45 -9.07
C GLU A 25 3.48 -3.05 -8.46
N ASP A 26 2.31 -2.46 -8.19
CA ASP A 26 2.23 -1.32 -7.28
C ASP A 26 2.28 -1.84 -5.84
N ALA A 27 3.46 -1.75 -5.24
CA ALA A 27 3.73 -2.17 -3.88
C ALA A 27 3.91 -0.99 -2.91
N CYS A 28 3.34 0.18 -3.23
CA CYS A 28 3.44 1.39 -2.41
C CYS A 28 2.92 1.22 -0.98
N HIS A 29 2.12 0.18 -0.69
CA HIS A 29 1.69 -0.20 0.66
C HIS A 29 2.36 -1.49 1.17
N ALA A 30 3.15 -2.17 0.36
CA ALA A 30 3.58 -3.55 0.63
C ALA A 30 5.08 -3.69 0.92
N PHE A 31 5.81 -2.60 1.18
CA PHE A 31 7.21 -2.67 1.55
C PHE A 31 7.39 -3.46 2.84
N GLY A 32 8.13 -4.58 2.75
CA GLY A 32 8.30 -5.55 3.83
C GLY A 32 7.23 -6.64 3.93
N SER A 33 6.31 -6.72 2.96
CA SER A 33 5.41 -7.87 2.81
C SER A 33 6.10 -9.02 2.09
N ASN A 34 5.62 -10.23 2.37
CA ASN A 34 6.07 -11.46 1.73
C ASN A 34 4.87 -12.25 1.19
N TYR A 35 5.13 -13.16 0.25
CA TYR A 35 4.18 -14.16 -0.24
C TYR A 35 4.86 -15.52 -0.40
N PHE A 36 4.04 -16.58 -0.41
CA PHE A 36 4.52 -17.94 -0.53
C PHE A 36 3.98 -18.60 -1.81
N VAL A 37 4.86 -19.31 -2.52
CA VAL A 37 4.49 -20.17 -3.63
C VAL A 37 5.04 -21.57 -3.34
N GLY A 38 4.15 -22.50 -3.04
CA GLY A 38 4.53 -23.75 -2.38
C GLY A 38 5.23 -23.45 -1.06
N ASN A 39 6.36 -24.09 -0.80
CA ASN A 39 7.16 -23.89 0.42
C ASN A 39 8.18 -22.73 0.32
N LYS A 40 8.20 -21.99 -0.79
CA LYS A 40 9.17 -20.90 -0.99
C LYS A 40 8.59 -19.56 -0.60
N ASN A 41 9.34 -18.83 0.24
CA ASN A 41 9.02 -17.47 0.67
C ASN A 41 9.72 -16.44 -0.23
N TYR A 42 8.94 -15.49 -0.75
CA TYR A 42 9.42 -14.40 -1.59
C TYR A 42 9.06 -13.05 -0.98
N LYS A 43 10.01 -12.14 -0.94
CA LYS A 43 9.73 -10.73 -0.58
C LYS A 43 9.02 -10.03 -1.75
N ILE A 44 8.05 -9.18 -1.44
CA ILE A 44 7.55 -8.21 -2.43
C ILE A 44 8.73 -7.32 -2.85
N GLY A 45 8.85 -7.10 -4.16
CA GLY A 45 10.00 -6.44 -4.77
C GLY A 45 11.12 -7.37 -5.21
N SER A 46 11.04 -8.69 -4.94
CA SER A 46 11.98 -9.67 -5.53
C SER A 46 11.81 -9.83 -7.04
N CYS A 47 10.71 -9.38 -7.59
CA CYS A 47 10.32 -9.50 -8.99
C CYS A 47 10.45 -10.93 -9.55
N LYS A 48 10.20 -11.95 -8.67
CA LYS A 48 10.23 -13.35 -9.12
C LYS A 48 9.05 -13.69 -10.02
N HIS A 49 7.92 -13.01 -9.79
CA HIS A 49 6.68 -13.26 -10.54
C HIS A 49 6.14 -11.99 -11.22
N SER A 50 6.95 -10.94 -11.31
CA SER A 50 6.65 -9.68 -12.00
C SER A 50 7.88 -9.18 -12.75
N ASP A 51 7.73 -8.15 -13.58
CA ASP A 51 8.85 -7.51 -14.28
C ASP A 51 9.40 -6.33 -13.50
N ILE A 52 8.51 -5.57 -12.89
CA ILE A 52 8.80 -4.35 -12.15
C ILE A 52 7.97 -4.32 -10.87
N CYS A 53 8.55 -3.84 -9.79
CA CYS A 53 7.82 -3.53 -8.57
C CYS A 53 8.15 -2.11 -8.13
N THR A 54 7.13 -1.32 -7.77
CA THR A 54 7.28 0.08 -7.35
C THR A 54 6.95 0.25 -5.88
N PHE A 55 7.73 1.07 -5.18
CA PHE A 55 7.56 1.41 -3.77
C PHE A 55 7.46 2.91 -3.58
N SER A 56 6.72 3.32 -2.54
CA SER A 56 6.63 4.69 -2.06
C SER A 56 7.29 4.83 -0.70
N PHE A 57 8.07 5.90 -0.53
CA PHE A 57 8.67 6.29 0.74
C PHE A 57 8.13 7.63 1.25
N HIS A 58 6.88 7.96 0.87
CA HIS A 58 6.12 9.06 1.45
C HIS A 58 6.03 8.94 2.98
N PRO A 59 5.91 10.05 3.77
CA PRO A 59 5.92 10.05 5.24
C PRO A 59 4.98 9.05 5.91
N LEU A 60 3.84 8.74 5.31
CA LEU A 60 2.85 7.79 5.87
C LEU A 60 3.16 6.31 5.60
N LYS A 61 4.21 5.98 4.83
CA LYS A 61 4.52 4.60 4.45
C LYS A 61 5.24 3.82 5.56
N SER A 62 5.52 2.55 5.31
CA SER A 62 6.20 1.66 6.28
C SER A 62 7.58 2.16 6.70
N ILE A 63 8.29 2.79 5.77
CA ILE A 63 9.46 3.64 5.99
C ILE A 63 9.30 4.92 5.17
N THR A 64 10.06 5.95 5.51
CA THR A 64 10.01 7.22 4.78
C THR A 64 11.40 7.73 4.43
N THR A 65 11.45 8.48 3.34
CA THR A 65 12.60 9.33 2.96
C THR A 65 12.22 10.82 2.96
N GLY A 66 11.11 11.19 3.64
CA GLY A 66 10.44 12.47 3.45
C GLY A 66 9.53 12.39 2.22
N GLU A 67 10.09 12.48 1.05
CA GLU A 67 9.49 12.08 -0.23
C GLU A 67 10.44 11.16 -0.95
N GLY A 68 9.90 10.25 -1.76
CA GLY A 68 10.70 9.33 -2.56
C GLY A 68 10.01 8.01 -2.85
N GLY A 69 10.73 7.14 -3.53
CA GLY A 69 10.31 5.81 -3.89
C GLY A 69 11.46 4.98 -4.44
N ALA A 70 11.17 3.74 -4.76
CA ALA A 70 12.11 2.84 -5.41
C ALA A 70 11.40 1.98 -6.43
N ILE A 71 12.16 1.56 -7.43
CA ILE A 71 11.75 0.54 -8.41
C ILE A 71 12.72 -0.62 -8.26
N THR A 72 12.19 -1.84 -8.15
CA THR A 72 12.98 -3.07 -8.23
C THR A 72 12.61 -3.86 -9.46
N LEU A 73 13.57 -4.55 -10.04
CA LEU A 73 13.43 -5.36 -11.25
C LEU A 73 14.65 -6.27 -11.44
N ASN A 74 14.53 -7.28 -12.32
CA ASN A 74 15.63 -8.23 -12.63
C ASN A 74 16.13 -8.12 -14.07
N SER A 75 15.52 -7.29 -14.92
CA SER A 75 15.90 -7.11 -16.32
C SER A 75 16.91 -5.97 -16.50
N LYS A 76 18.12 -6.28 -16.97
CA LYS A 76 19.14 -5.26 -17.28
C LYS A 76 18.63 -4.23 -18.30
N LYS A 77 17.93 -4.68 -19.34
CA LYS A 77 17.34 -3.80 -20.37
C LYS A 77 16.37 -2.78 -19.75
N LEU A 78 15.47 -3.23 -18.87
CA LEU A 78 14.53 -2.32 -18.19
C LEU A 78 15.27 -1.39 -17.21
N TYR A 79 16.28 -1.90 -16.51
CA TYR A 79 17.10 -1.10 -15.61
C TYR A 79 17.77 0.08 -16.35
N ASP A 80 18.45 -0.20 -17.47
CA ASP A 80 19.15 0.83 -18.25
C ASP A 80 18.17 1.90 -18.77
N LYS A 81 16.99 1.46 -19.22
CA LYS A 81 15.94 2.37 -19.68
C LYS A 81 15.43 3.27 -18.53
N ILE A 82 15.18 2.70 -17.36
CA ILE A 82 14.68 3.45 -16.19
C ILE A 82 15.74 4.43 -15.67
N ILE A 83 17.01 4.03 -15.61
CA ILE A 83 18.10 4.92 -15.20
C ILE A 83 18.24 6.11 -16.17
N LEU A 84 18.11 5.86 -17.47
CA LEU A 84 18.13 6.91 -18.47
C LEU A 84 16.99 7.91 -18.28
N LEU A 85 15.74 7.41 -18.18
CA LEU A 85 14.55 8.23 -17.95
C LEU A 85 14.60 9.00 -16.65
N ARG A 86 15.10 8.38 -15.56
CA ARG A 86 15.28 9.00 -14.25
C ARG A 86 16.23 10.20 -14.27
N SER A 87 17.18 10.22 -15.20
CA SER A 87 18.33 11.14 -15.20
C SER A 87 18.41 11.94 -16.49
N HIS A 88 17.33 12.61 -16.87
CA HIS A 88 17.21 13.53 -18.02
C HIS A 88 17.37 12.90 -19.41
N GLY A 89 17.39 11.58 -19.55
CA GLY A 89 17.68 10.93 -20.82
C GLY A 89 19.14 11.08 -21.28
N ILE A 90 20.05 11.43 -20.37
CA ILE A 90 21.45 11.77 -20.67
C ILE A 90 22.33 10.53 -20.62
N VAL A 91 23.16 10.37 -21.66
CA VAL A 91 24.29 9.42 -21.70
C VAL A 91 25.59 10.19 -21.73
N LYS A 92 26.48 9.89 -20.78
CA LYS A 92 27.82 10.47 -20.72
C LYS A 92 28.77 9.72 -21.66
N SER A 93 29.61 10.47 -22.41
CA SER A 93 30.69 9.88 -23.19
C SER A 93 31.90 9.51 -22.31
N LYS A 94 32.92 8.86 -22.89
CA LYS A 94 34.20 8.62 -22.21
C LYS A 94 34.89 9.90 -21.75
N LYS A 95 34.64 11.03 -22.46
CA LYS A 95 35.15 12.35 -22.06
C LYS A 95 34.14 12.95 -21.06
N TYR A 96 34.54 13.17 -19.79
CA TYR A 96 33.68 13.55 -18.69
C TYR A 96 32.83 14.81 -18.95
N TRP A 97 33.26 15.72 -19.83
CA TRP A 97 32.56 16.94 -20.20
C TRP A 97 31.61 16.78 -21.39
N LYS A 98 31.59 15.61 -22.05
CA LYS A 98 30.71 15.35 -23.18
C LYS A 98 29.56 14.45 -22.78
N TYR A 99 28.38 14.83 -23.18
CA TYR A 99 27.17 14.03 -23.01
C TYR A 99 26.24 14.26 -24.20
N ASP A 100 25.25 13.38 -24.32
CA ASP A 100 24.19 13.51 -25.31
C ASP A 100 22.84 13.16 -24.66
N VAL A 101 21.74 13.70 -25.20
CA VAL A 101 20.39 13.42 -24.78
C VAL A 101 19.78 12.41 -25.74
N MET A 102 19.66 11.16 -25.30
CA MET A 102 19.18 10.06 -26.14
C MET A 102 17.67 10.01 -26.26
N GLU A 103 16.95 10.55 -25.28
CA GLU A 103 15.48 10.62 -25.23
C GLU A 103 15.01 11.60 -24.15
N PRO A 104 13.74 12.06 -24.20
CA PRO A 104 13.16 12.86 -23.12
C PRO A 104 13.20 12.11 -21.80
N GLY A 105 13.72 12.73 -20.76
CA GLY A 105 13.79 12.16 -19.41
C GLY A 105 13.44 13.19 -18.33
N TYR A 106 13.43 12.75 -17.10
CA TYR A 106 13.02 13.54 -15.94
C TYR A 106 14.18 13.67 -14.94
N ASN A 107 14.04 14.57 -13.99
CA ASN A 107 14.88 14.58 -12.80
C ASN A 107 14.13 13.86 -11.66
N LEU A 108 14.25 12.54 -11.61
CA LEU A 108 13.61 11.69 -10.58
C LEU A 108 14.66 11.04 -9.66
N ARG A 109 15.80 11.73 -9.46
CA ARG A 109 16.84 11.25 -8.56
C ARG A 109 16.46 11.55 -7.10
N LEU A 110 16.59 10.54 -6.24
CA LEU A 110 16.51 10.72 -4.80
C LEU A 110 17.74 11.52 -4.33
N SER A 111 17.54 12.54 -3.47
CA SER A 111 18.65 13.27 -2.89
C SER A 111 19.41 12.42 -1.86
N GLU A 112 20.69 12.72 -1.64
CA GLU A 112 21.52 12.00 -0.64
C GLU A 112 20.97 12.16 0.78
N ILE A 113 20.38 13.34 1.11
CA ILE A 113 19.74 13.58 2.40
C ILE A 113 18.57 12.63 2.60
N ASN A 114 17.69 12.51 1.60
CA ASN A 114 16.54 11.62 1.65
C ASN A 114 16.98 10.15 1.67
N ALA A 115 18.03 9.80 0.94
CA ALA A 115 18.60 8.46 0.93
C ALA A 115 19.19 8.08 2.30
N ALA A 116 19.89 8.99 2.97
CA ALA A 116 20.43 8.79 4.30
C ALA A 116 19.31 8.54 5.34
N LEU A 117 18.20 9.32 5.27
CA LEU A 117 17.01 9.07 6.07
C LEU A 117 16.46 7.66 5.80
N GLY A 118 16.33 7.27 4.52
CA GLY A 118 15.87 5.94 4.12
C GLY A 118 16.73 4.81 4.68
N LEU A 119 18.05 4.95 4.64
CA LEU A 119 18.99 3.99 5.22
C LEU A 119 18.83 3.84 6.74
N SER A 120 18.56 4.93 7.45
CA SER A 120 18.23 4.90 8.87
C SER A 120 16.92 4.16 9.15
N GLN A 121 15.89 4.45 8.35
CA GLN A 121 14.55 3.87 8.48
C GLN A 121 14.53 2.38 8.18
N ILE A 122 15.22 1.93 7.12
CA ILE A 122 15.21 0.52 6.70
C ILE A 122 15.82 -0.41 7.75
N LYS A 123 16.78 0.05 8.55
CA LYS A 123 17.35 -0.69 9.68
C LYS A 123 16.29 -1.04 10.73
N GLN A 124 15.22 -0.27 10.83
CA GLN A 124 14.12 -0.45 11.77
C GLN A 124 12.87 -1.12 11.15
N LEU A 125 12.89 -1.44 9.86
CA LEU A 125 11.71 -1.93 9.12
C LEU A 125 11.02 -3.10 9.82
N ASN A 126 11.77 -4.12 10.24
CA ASN A 126 11.20 -5.30 10.92
C ASN A 126 10.49 -4.92 12.22
N LYS A 127 11.04 -4.00 13.00
CA LYS A 127 10.43 -3.49 14.23
C LYS A 127 9.10 -2.79 13.93
N PHE A 128 9.06 -1.94 12.90
CA PHE A 128 7.86 -1.22 12.48
C PHE A 128 6.76 -2.17 12.00
N ILE A 129 7.12 -3.16 11.17
CA ILE A 129 6.16 -4.14 10.64
C ILE A 129 5.62 -5.04 11.74
N ASN A 130 6.47 -5.53 12.64
CA ASN A 130 6.05 -6.38 13.75
C ASN A 130 5.06 -5.65 14.66
N HIS A 131 5.27 -4.35 14.92
CA HIS A 131 4.32 -3.56 15.69
C HIS A 131 2.99 -3.35 14.94
N ARG A 132 3.02 -3.09 13.64
CA ARG A 132 1.79 -3.00 12.81
C ARG A 132 1.03 -4.34 12.79
N ARG A 133 1.73 -5.47 12.71
CA ARG A 133 1.12 -6.81 12.80
C ARG A 133 0.47 -7.06 14.17
N TYR A 134 1.10 -6.59 15.25
CA TYR A 134 0.49 -6.64 16.59
C TYR A 134 -0.81 -5.84 16.66
N ILE A 135 -0.82 -4.61 16.16
CA ILE A 135 -2.03 -3.75 16.11
C ILE A 135 -3.12 -4.45 15.29
N PHE A 136 -2.79 -4.93 14.08
CA PHE A 136 -3.73 -5.65 13.22
C PHE A 136 -4.35 -6.85 13.93
N LYS A 137 -3.53 -7.71 14.52
CA LYS A 137 -4.00 -8.89 15.28
C LYS A 137 -4.90 -8.49 16.44
N THR A 138 -4.60 -7.40 17.12
CA THR A 138 -5.40 -6.89 18.26
C THR A 138 -6.78 -6.45 17.77
N TYR A 139 -6.87 -5.66 16.72
CA TYR A 139 -8.15 -5.28 16.10
C TYR A 139 -8.92 -6.51 15.65
N HIS A 140 -8.28 -7.39 14.90
CA HIS A 140 -8.93 -8.61 14.40
C HIS A 140 -9.51 -9.45 15.52
N LYS A 141 -8.74 -9.70 16.60
CA LYS A 141 -9.18 -10.50 17.75
C LYS A 141 -10.34 -9.82 18.50
N LYS A 142 -10.19 -8.53 18.81
CA LYS A 142 -11.14 -7.82 19.70
C LYS A 142 -12.44 -7.40 19.00
N LEU A 143 -12.42 -7.25 17.67
CA LEU A 143 -13.62 -6.96 16.87
C LEU A 143 -14.29 -8.23 16.33
N ASN A 144 -13.70 -9.41 16.51
CA ASN A 144 -14.27 -10.65 16.01
C ASN A 144 -15.65 -10.99 16.63
N SER A 145 -15.91 -10.59 17.87
CA SER A 145 -17.24 -10.74 18.53
C SER A 145 -18.34 -9.89 17.90
N PHE A 146 -17.99 -8.93 17.07
CA PHE A 146 -18.89 -8.02 16.33
C PHE A 146 -18.85 -8.26 14.83
N ARG A 147 -18.37 -9.43 14.38
CA ARG A 147 -18.13 -9.74 12.96
C ARG A 147 -19.35 -9.59 12.05
N ASP A 148 -20.55 -9.70 12.60
CA ASP A 148 -21.80 -9.53 11.84
C ASP A 148 -22.03 -8.05 11.46
N ILE A 149 -21.44 -7.12 12.22
CA ILE A 149 -21.50 -5.68 11.99
C ILE A 149 -20.19 -5.15 11.42
N ILE A 150 -19.04 -5.54 12.02
CA ILE A 150 -17.73 -5.08 11.62
C ILE A 150 -16.78 -6.26 11.44
N SER A 151 -16.16 -6.35 10.27
CA SER A 151 -15.16 -7.40 9.99
C SER A 151 -13.88 -6.80 9.45
N ILE A 152 -12.74 -7.25 9.98
CA ILE A 152 -11.42 -6.84 9.48
C ILE A 152 -11.09 -7.63 8.23
N ILE A 153 -10.73 -6.92 7.15
CA ILE A 153 -10.32 -7.55 5.89
C ILE A 153 -8.93 -8.15 6.09
N SER A 154 -8.86 -9.48 6.08
CA SER A 154 -7.63 -10.23 6.30
C SER A 154 -6.81 -10.39 5.02
N PRO A 155 -5.47 -10.42 5.12
CA PRO A 155 -4.61 -10.88 4.04
C PRO A 155 -4.90 -12.33 3.63
N GLU A 156 -4.47 -12.75 2.45
CA GLU A 156 -4.53 -14.16 2.03
C GLU A 156 -3.63 -15.04 2.90
N LYS A 157 -4.03 -16.31 3.10
CA LYS A 157 -3.33 -17.26 3.99
C LYS A 157 -1.86 -17.48 3.62
N ASN A 158 -1.56 -17.46 2.32
CA ASN A 158 -0.20 -17.65 1.79
C ASN A 158 0.57 -16.32 1.63
N THR A 159 0.26 -15.32 2.46
CA THR A 159 0.95 -14.04 2.47
C THR A 159 1.28 -13.57 3.88
N SER A 160 2.29 -12.71 4.00
CA SER A 160 2.65 -12.02 5.23
C SER A 160 2.66 -10.52 4.98
N SER A 161 1.54 -9.88 5.28
CA SER A 161 1.34 -8.45 5.05
C SER A 161 2.19 -7.56 5.95
N ALA A 162 2.63 -6.42 5.42
CA ALA A 162 3.20 -5.33 6.21
C ALA A 162 2.13 -4.56 7.02
N ASN A 163 0.85 -4.81 6.79
CA ASN A 163 -0.28 -4.17 7.45
C ASN A 163 -0.16 -2.63 7.45
N HIS A 164 0.06 -2.07 6.27
CA HIS A 164 0.11 -0.61 6.10
C HIS A 164 -1.19 0.06 6.54
N LEU A 165 -2.33 -0.58 6.23
CA LEU A 165 -3.66 -0.17 6.68
C LEU A 165 -4.35 -1.34 7.39
N VAL A 166 -5.31 -1.01 8.26
CA VAL A 166 -6.30 -1.94 8.80
C VAL A 166 -7.64 -1.58 8.19
N LEU A 167 -8.08 -2.36 7.21
CA LEU A 167 -9.34 -2.15 6.54
C LEU A 167 -10.45 -2.90 7.28
N ALA A 168 -11.50 -2.19 7.65
CA ALA A 168 -12.70 -2.74 8.28
C ALA A 168 -13.89 -2.58 7.34
N LYS A 169 -14.58 -3.68 7.07
CA LYS A 169 -15.89 -3.67 6.40
C LYS A 169 -16.95 -3.54 7.47
N ILE A 170 -17.87 -2.60 7.31
CA ILE A 170 -18.93 -2.28 8.26
C ILE A 170 -20.28 -2.40 7.58
N ASP A 171 -21.22 -3.04 8.27
CA ASP A 171 -22.63 -3.06 7.89
C ASP A 171 -23.35 -1.87 8.53
N PHE A 172 -23.29 -0.72 7.89
CA PHE A 172 -23.95 0.50 8.37
C PHE A 172 -25.47 0.40 8.41
N LYS A 173 -26.08 -0.51 7.62
CA LYS A 173 -27.50 -0.74 7.66
C LYS A 173 -27.93 -1.37 9.00
N ASN A 174 -27.19 -2.38 9.44
CA ASN A 174 -27.45 -3.03 10.73
C ASN A 174 -27.09 -2.13 11.92
N LEU A 175 -26.11 -1.24 11.78
CA LEU A 175 -25.81 -0.21 12.78
C LEU A 175 -26.87 0.90 12.87
N LYS A 176 -27.77 1.02 11.88
CA LYS A 176 -28.80 2.08 11.78
C LYS A 176 -28.25 3.49 11.77
N ILE A 177 -26.99 3.66 11.35
CA ILE A 177 -26.33 4.95 11.12
C ILE A 177 -25.65 4.92 9.75
N ASN A 178 -25.42 6.08 9.17
CA ASN A 178 -24.66 6.14 7.92
C ASN A 178 -23.15 6.27 8.18
N LYS A 179 -22.36 6.10 7.13
CA LYS A 179 -20.91 6.13 7.20
C LYS A 179 -20.36 7.48 7.69
N ASP A 180 -20.95 8.57 7.27
CA ASP A 180 -20.50 9.92 7.64
C ASP A 180 -20.80 10.23 9.10
N GLU A 181 -21.97 9.81 9.61
CA GLU A 181 -22.30 9.87 11.03
C GLU A 181 -21.31 9.08 11.87
N PHE A 182 -20.99 7.85 11.47
CA PHE A 182 -20.01 7.00 12.12
C PHE A 182 -18.62 7.66 12.20
N ILE A 183 -18.13 8.16 11.07
CA ILE A 183 -16.83 8.85 11.01
C ILE A 183 -16.86 10.11 11.86
N THR A 184 -17.93 10.89 11.79
CA THR A 184 -18.09 12.13 12.57
C THR A 184 -18.14 11.85 14.07
N HIS A 185 -18.83 10.80 14.50
CA HIS A 185 -18.86 10.37 15.89
C HIS A 185 -17.44 10.07 16.42
N LEU A 186 -16.69 9.25 15.69
CA LEU A 186 -15.32 8.89 16.09
C LEU A 186 -14.35 10.09 16.02
N TYR A 187 -14.54 10.97 15.05
CA TYR A 187 -13.75 12.21 14.96
C TYR A 187 -13.94 13.11 16.19
N LYS A 188 -15.18 13.27 16.70
CA LYS A 188 -15.46 14.00 17.95
C LYS A 188 -14.74 13.38 19.17
N LYS A 189 -14.44 12.06 19.12
CA LYS A 189 -13.64 11.35 20.13
C LYS A 189 -12.13 11.43 19.89
N LYS A 190 -11.68 12.28 18.94
CA LYS A 190 -10.28 12.41 18.50
C LYS A 190 -9.72 11.10 17.92
N ILE A 191 -10.55 10.35 17.23
CA ILE A 191 -10.18 9.15 16.46
C ILE A 191 -10.37 9.47 14.99
N ILE A 192 -9.26 9.54 14.26
CA ILE A 192 -9.26 9.89 12.84
C ILE A 192 -9.34 8.60 12.03
N LEU A 193 -10.40 8.45 11.28
CA LEU A 193 -10.60 7.37 10.32
C LEU A 193 -10.39 7.90 8.90
N HIS A 194 -10.03 6.99 8.00
CA HIS A 194 -9.89 7.29 6.58
C HIS A 194 -10.61 6.24 5.75
N TYR A 195 -10.79 6.54 4.46
CA TYR A 195 -11.19 5.55 3.49
C TYR A 195 -10.16 5.50 2.34
N HIS A 196 -9.85 4.30 1.90
CA HIS A 196 -8.88 4.05 0.85
C HIS A 196 -9.53 3.18 -0.23
N TYR A 197 -10.04 3.78 -1.33
CA TYR A 197 -10.08 5.22 -1.61
C TYR A 197 -11.46 5.62 -2.16
N ILE A 198 -11.69 6.93 -2.38
CA ILE A 198 -12.82 7.37 -3.19
C ILE A 198 -12.63 6.80 -4.60
N PRO A 199 -13.62 6.08 -5.17
CA PRO A 199 -13.51 5.58 -6.53
C PRO A 199 -13.30 6.70 -7.55
N ILE A 200 -12.40 6.49 -8.50
CA ILE A 200 -11.97 7.52 -9.46
C ILE A 200 -13.16 8.13 -10.21
N PHE A 201 -14.14 7.32 -10.61
CA PHE A 201 -15.34 7.79 -11.33
C PHE A 201 -16.25 8.72 -10.50
N MET A 202 -16.05 8.83 -9.18
CA MET A 202 -16.77 9.75 -8.30
C MET A 202 -16.15 11.15 -8.27
N PHE A 203 -14.93 11.33 -8.73
CA PHE A 203 -14.31 12.65 -8.81
C PHE A 203 -14.88 13.48 -9.95
N LYS A 204 -15.04 14.78 -9.72
CA LYS A 204 -15.57 15.73 -10.71
C LYS A 204 -14.82 15.67 -12.04
N TYR A 205 -13.51 15.53 -12.01
CA TYR A 205 -12.67 15.44 -13.20
C TYR A 205 -12.99 14.22 -14.07
N TYR A 206 -13.39 13.10 -13.45
CA TYR A 206 -13.64 11.82 -14.14
C TYR A 206 -15.12 11.51 -14.36
N LYS A 207 -16.03 12.50 -14.25
CA LYS A 207 -17.50 12.31 -14.38
C LYS A 207 -17.95 11.65 -15.70
N LYS A 208 -17.13 11.73 -16.76
CA LYS A 208 -17.44 11.17 -18.09
C LYS A 208 -17.14 9.66 -18.20
N ILE A 209 -16.50 9.05 -17.22
CA ILE A 209 -16.20 7.60 -17.24
C ILE A 209 -17.52 6.84 -17.09
N LYS A 210 -17.84 6.03 -18.11
CA LYS A 210 -19.01 5.14 -18.10
C LYS A 210 -18.57 3.72 -17.71
N GLY A 211 -19.41 2.98 -17.01
CA GLY A 211 -19.17 1.59 -16.65
C GLY A 211 -20.07 1.10 -15.51
N ASP A 212 -20.02 -0.20 -15.24
CA ASP A 212 -20.63 -0.77 -14.04
C ASP A 212 -19.61 -0.75 -12.89
N PHE A 213 -19.87 0.09 -11.90
CA PHE A 213 -19.00 0.30 -10.75
C PHE A 213 -19.65 -0.14 -9.44
N LYS A 214 -20.62 -1.04 -9.47
CA LYS A 214 -21.39 -1.49 -8.30
C LYS A 214 -20.48 -1.99 -7.17
N GLU A 215 -19.53 -2.84 -7.48
CA GLU A 215 -18.62 -3.41 -6.47
C GLU A 215 -17.68 -2.37 -5.87
N SER A 216 -17.16 -1.44 -6.67
CA SER A 216 -16.35 -0.33 -6.17
C SER A 216 -17.13 0.61 -5.27
N LYS A 217 -18.40 0.91 -5.62
CA LYS A 217 -19.30 1.68 -4.76
C LYS A 217 -19.62 0.96 -3.46
N LYS A 218 -19.93 -0.34 -3.53
CA LYS A 218 -20.19 -1.19 -2.36
C LYS A 218 -18.99 -1.23 -1.42
N TYR A 219 -17.78 -1.43 -1.98
CA TYR A 219 -16.55 -1.39 -1.21
C TYR A 219 -16.38 -0.03 -0.52
N PHE A 220 -16.46 1.07 -1.28
CA PHE A 220 -16.29 2.42 -0.75
C PHE A 220 -17.31 2.75 0.34
N ASN A 221 -18.58 2.41 0.13
CA ASN A 221 -19.64 2.72 1.09
C ASN A 221 -19.52 1.95 2.41
N ASN A 222 -19.00 0.72 2.36
CA ASN A 222 -18.97 -0.19 3.51
C ASN A 222 -17.56 -0.37 4.12
N THR A 223 -16.53 0.29 3.60
CA THR A 223 -15.17 0.07 4.09
C THR A 223 -14.56 1.36 4.63
N ILE A 224 -13.89 1.23 5.76
CA ILE A 224 -13.08 2.30 6.38
C ILE A 224 -11.70 1.76 6.75
N SER A 225 -10.75 2.66 6.96
CA SER A 225 -9.43 2.35 7.48
C SER A 225 -9.34 2.79 8.93
N LEU A 226 -9.12 1.81 9.82
CA LEU A 226 -8.89 2.08 11.24
C LEU A 226 -7.50 2.67 11.45
N THR A 227 -7.36 3.45 12.51
CA THR A 227 -6.09 4.08 12.88
C THR A 227 -5.00 3.04 13.12
N ILE A 228 -3.87 3.17 12.41
CA ILE A 228 -2.69 2.33 12.59
C ILE A 228 -1.43 3.15 12.31
N TYR A 229 -0.50 3.19 13.28
CA TYR A 229 0.82 3.80 13.12
C TYR A 229 1.85 3.13 14.03
N TYR A 230 3.13 3.33 13.69
CA TYR A 230 4.20 2.86 14.56
C TYR A 230 4.16 3.63 15.91
N LYS A 231 4.40 2.94 17.01
CA LYS A 231 4.28 3.41 18.41
C LYS A 231 2.85 3.59 18.95
N MET A 232 1.81 3.20 18.21
CA MET A 232 0.45 3.20 18.73
C MET A 232 0.37 2.32 19.98
N LYS A 233 -0.02 2.89 21.13
CA LYS A 233 -0.08 2.21 22.42
C LYS A 233 -1.32 1.30 22.51
N LYS A 234 -1.25 0.30 23.38
CA LYS A 234 -2.39 -0.61 23.65
C LYS A 234 -3.64 0.18 24.09
N SER A 235 -3.49 1.19 24.93
CA SER A 235 -4.59 2.05 25.39
C SER A 235 -5.26 2.81 24.23
N GLU A 236 -4.49 3.23 23.23
CA GLU A 236 -5.03 3.91 22.05
C GLU A 236 -5.80 2.95 21.14
N ILE A 237 -5.29 1.71 20.98
CA ILE A 237 -6.01 0.65 20.25
C ILE A 237 -7.32 0.33 20.98
N ASP A 238 -7.27 0.16 22.30
CA ASP A 238 -8.44 -0.14 23.12
C ASP A 238 -9.47 1.01 23.08
N LYS A 239 -9.01 2.26 23.09
CA LYS A 239 -9.90 3.43 22.91
C LYS A 239 -10.64 3.35 21.58
N VAL A 240 -9.96 3.10 20.46
CA VAL A 240 -10.59 2.98 19.14
C VAL A 240 -11.63 1.86 19.15
N ILE A 241 -11.30 0.68 19.68
CA ILE A 241 -12.19 -0.47 19.74
C ILE A 241 -13.42 -0.17 20.59
N ASN A 242 -13.23 0.43 21.77
CA ASN A 242 -14.32 0.73 22.70
C ASN A 242 -15.28 1.77 22.13
N GLU A 243 -14.78 2.80 21.45
CA GLU A 243 -15.65 3.80 20.83
C GLU A 243 -16.41 3.22 19.61
N ILE A 244 -15.79 2.33 18.83
CA ILE A 244 -16.51 1.58 17.78
C ILE A 244 -17.64 0.72 18.36
N LYS A 245 -17.42 0.07 19.51
CA LYS A 245 -18.42 -0.78 20.16
C LYS A 245 -19.61 -0.02 20.78
N LYS A 246 -19.43 1.27 21.06
CA LYS A 246 -20.48 2.13 21.62
C LYS A 246 -21.35 2.78 20.54
N THR A 247 -20.90 2.75 19.29
CA THR A 247 -21.62 3.27 18.15
C THR A 247 -22.57 2.24 17.57
#